data_61d910d6dcba818179e882fcab5fc9d5
#
_entry.id   61d910d6dcba818179e882fcab5fc9d5
#
_cell.length_a   1.000
_cell.length_b   1.000
_cell.length_c   1.000
_cell.angle_alpha   90.00
_cell.angle_beta   90.00
_cell.angle_gamma   90.00
#
_symmetry.space_group_name_H-M   'P 1'
#
loop_
_entity.id
_entity.type
_entity.pdbx_description
1 polymer ?
#
loop_
_entity_poly.entity_id
_entity_poly.type
_entity_poly.pdbx_seq_one_letter_code
_entity_poly.pdbx_strand_id
1 'polypeptide(L)'
;ADWGYKYIEQSPHPRINPFYKHPLFSKECEQEYRQALKETGVEISSFIVVYRWSGPTEEQRQFAVANWKRMIQIAGDMGVKVINTELSGDPNQQEICNGMWFRSMEELLPLIEREGIRVEIQSHPYDFCELNNETCDMVKSFRSPNLGYVYSSPHGFFYDEGKGDVRSMLKYAGDELTHVLFADTFNQTMDCRYILNPPWLNGRGKADVTVHQHLAMGEGDVDFDGIFETLREMDFASKQLKPDAPKAGGDNIACVSMFGFPEKMDKQAPEARERIERELLGK
;
A
#
# COMPACT_ATOMS: atom_id res chain seq x y z
N ALA A 1 -8.59 14.65 10.44
CA ALA A 1 -9.74 14.96 11.30
C ALA A 1 -10.83 15.69 10.50
N ASP A 2 -10.54 16.83 9.90
CA ASP A 2 -11.54 17.70 9.28
C ASP A 2 -12.32 17.04 8.12
N TRP A 3 -11.70 16.08 7.44
CA TRP A 3 -12.34 15.26 6.41
C TRP A 3 -13.09 14.04 6.95
N GLY A 4 -13.22 13.90 8.28
CA GLY A 4 -13.94 12.82 8.95
C GLY A 4 -13.20 11.48 9.05
N TYR A 5 -11.94 11.41 8.65
CA TYR A 5 -11.12 10.20 8.85
C TYR A 5 -10.75 10.02 10.31
N LYS A 6 -10.90 8.79 10.80
CA LYS A 6 -10.47 8.38 12.14
C LYS A 6 -9.08 7.75 12.12
N TYR A 7 -8.67 7.20 11.01
CA TYR A 7 -7.41 6.50 10.82
C TYR A 7 -6.63 7.10 9.67
N ILE A 8 -5.30 7.04 9.78
CA ILE A 8 -4.38 7.38 8.70
C ILE A 8 -3.37 6.25 8.51
N GLU A 9 -2.99 6.02 7.28
CA GLU A 9 -1.75 5.33 6.95
C GLU A 9 -0.63 6.37 6.88
N GLN A 10 0.39 6.22 7.71
CA GLN A 10 1.52 7.14 7.74
C GLN A 10 2.46 6.87 6.59
N SER A 11 2.44 7.73 5.61
CA SER A 11 3.37 7.71 4.46
C SER A 11 4.82 7.97 4.87
N PRO A 12 5.81 7.66 4.02
CA PRO A 12 7.19 8.03 4.26
C PRO A 12 7.35 9.51 4.63
N HIS A 13 8.08 9.77 5.70
CA HIS A 13 8.22 11.10 6.28
C HIS A 13 9.69 11.39 6.63
N PRO A 14 10.23 12.58 6.32
CA PRO A 14 11.64 12.91 6.51
C PRO A 14 12.18 12.71 7.93
N ARG A 15 11.34 12.86 8.95
CA ARG A 15 11.72 12.75 10.37
C ARG A 15 11.41 11.38 10.98
N ILE A 16 10.66 10.50 10.28
CA ILE A 16 10.22 9.19 10.79
C ILE A 16 10.85 8.09 9.96
N ASN A 17 10.35 7.87 8.76
CA ASN A 17 10.68 6.78 7.85
C ASN A 17 10.93 7.30 6.42
N PRO A 18 12.01 8.06 6.18
CA PRO A 18 12.27 8.63 4.86
C PRO A 18 12.47 7.54 3.81
N PHE A 19 12.11 7.84 2.56
CA PHE A 19 12.32 6.92 1.43
C PHE A 19 13.78 6.47 1.34
N TYR A 20 14.01 5.17 1.28
CA TYR A 20 15.31 4.52 1.05
C TYR A 20 16.43 4.97 2.00
N LYS A 21 16.10 5.54 3.16
CA LYS A 21 17.06 6.00 4.16
C LYS A 21 16.71 5.41 5.51
N HIS A 22 17.70 5.42 6.41
CA HIS A 22 17.51 4.90 7.76
C HIS A 22 16.42 5.68 8.50
N PRO A 23 15.45 5.00 9.14
CA PRO A 23 14.42 5.64 9.98
C PRO A 23 15.07 6.38 11.15
N LEU A 24 14.59 7.58 11.41
CA LEU A 24 15.12 8.44 12.46
C LEU A 24 14.30 8.37 13.75
N PHE A 25 13.14 8.95 13.75
CA PHE A 25 12.14 8.99 14.81
C PHE A 25 12.76 9.25 16.19
N SER A 26 13.23 10.49 16.40
CA SER A 26 13.76 10.92 17.70
C SER A 26 12.65 10.96 18.76
N LYS A 27 13.04 10.98 20.04
CA LYS A 27 12.05 11.07 21.14
C LYS A 27 11.22 12.35 21.06
N GLU A 28 11.80 13.45 20.63
CA GLU A 28 11.10 14.72 20.44
C GLU A 28 10.07 14.58 19.31
N CYS A 29 10.46 13.97 18.17
CA CYS A 29 9.55 13.71 17.06
C CYS A 29 8.41 12.77 17.49
N GLU A 30 8.70 11.75 18.27
CA GLU A 30 7.69 10.84 18.82
C GLU A 30 6.70 11.60 19.71
N GLN A 31 7.17 12.45 20.61
CA GLN A 31 6.32 13.23 21.51
C GLN A 31 5.41 14.18 20.74
N GLU A 32 5.97 14.93 19.78
CA GLU A 32 5.20 15.82 18.90
C GLU A 32 4.12 15.04 18.13
N TYR A 33 4.48 13.88 17.61
CA TYR A 33 3.56 13.06 16.84
C TYR A 33 2.42 12.50 17.69
N ARG A 34 2.73 11.95 18.87
CA ARG A 34 1.72 11.48 19.82
C ARG A 34 0.80 12.60 20.29
N GLN A 35 1.33 13.80 20.49
CA GLN A 35 0.54 14.97 20.85
C GLN A 35 -0.44 15.34 19.71
N ALA A 36 0.03 15.38 18.47
CA ALA A 36 -0.82 15.65 17.31
C ALA A 36 -1.95 14.62 17.14
N LEU A 37 -1.67 13.32 17.33
CA LEU A 37 -2.69 12.27 17.30
C LEU A 37 -3.74 12.47 18.40
N LYS A 38 -3.30 12.82 19.61
CA LYS A 38 -4.19 13.11 20.74
C LYS A 38 -5.07 14.32 20.49
N GLU A 39 -4.52 15.41 19.95
CA GLU A 39 -5.24 16.64 19.66
C GLU A 39 -6.28 16.48 18.55
N THR A 40 -5.97 15.68 17.53
CA THR A 40 -6.84 15.44 16.39
C THR A 40 -7.83 14.29 16.59
N GLY A 41 -7.58 13.41 17.56
CA GLY A 41 -8.35 12.18 17.75
C GLY A 41 -8.18 11.16 16.61
N VAL A 42 -7.15 11.33 15.78
CA VAL A 42 -6.83 10.40 14.69
C VAL A 42 -5.86 9.34 15.18
N GLU A 43 -6.02 8.11 14.72
CA GLU A 43 -5.15 6.99 15.04
C GLU A 43 -4.36 6.55 13.79
N ILE A 44 -3.23 5.86 13.99
CA ILE A 44 -2.45 5.29 12.90
C ILE A 44 -2.94 3.86 12.64
N SER A 45 -3.47 3.59 11.45
CA SER A 45 -3.82 2.22 11.02
C SER A 45 -2.59 1.42 10.64
N SER A 46 -1.67 2.05 9.91
CA SER A 46 -0.50 1.40 9.33
C SER A 46 0.61 2.41 9.04
N PHE A 47 1.84 1.92 8.95
CA PHE A 47 2.94 2.66 8.31
C PHE A 47 3.12 2.14 6.89
N ILE A 48 3.36 3.04 5.93
CA ILE A 48 3.91 2.64 4.64
C ILE A 48 5.45 2.75 4.70
N VAL A 49 6.13 1.67 4.33
CA VAL A 49 7.57 1.54 4.45
C VAL A 49 8.14 1.07 3.11
N VAL A 50 9.09 1.83 2.56
CA VAL A 50 9.69 1.53 1.27
C VAL A 50 11.20 1.43 1.44
N TYR A 51 11.71 0.20 1.59
CA TYR A 51 13.13 -0.10 1.65
C TYR A 51 13.46 -1.27 0.72
N ARG A 52 14.55 -1.16 -0.02
CA ARG A 52 14.96 -2.12 -1.05
C ARG A 52 15.52 -3.42 -0.45
N TRP A 53 14.71 -4.15 0.29
CA TRP A 53 15.06 -5.42 0.94
C TRP A 53 15.30 -6.59 -0.02
N SER A 54 15.06 -6.36 -1.29
CA SER A 54 15.31 -7.32 -2.38
C SER A 54 16.66 -7.10 -3.08
N GLY A 55 17.50 -6.25 -2.59
CA GLY A 55 18.80 -6.01 -3.16
C GLY A 55 18.79 -5.05 -4.36
N PRO A 56 19.53 -5.32 -5.48
CA PRO A 56 20.08 -6.61 -5.93
C PRO A 56 21.42 -7.04 -5.31
N THR A 57 22.10 -6.18 -4.57
CA THR A 57 23.37 -6.58 -3.92
C THR A 57 23.14 -6.90 -2.45
N GLU A 58 24.01 -7.74 -1.87
CA GLU A 58 23.95 -8.07 -0.45
C GLU A 58 24.10 -6.84 0.45
N GLU A 59 24.92 -5.89 0.07
CA GLU A 59 25.11 -4.63 0.81
C GLU A 59 23.80 -3.83 0.86
N GLN A 60 23.12 -3.68 -0.29
CA GLN A 60 21.82 -3.01 -0.36
C GLN A 60 20.77 -3.74 0.47
N ARG A 61 20.74 -5.08 0.37
CA ARG A 61 19.83 -5.91 1.15
C ARG A 61 20.04 -5.72 2.66
N GLN A 62 21.28 -5.81 3.13
CA GLN A 62 21.63 -5.66 4.55
C GLN A 62 21.30 -4.26 5.08
N PHE A 63 21.56 -3.22 4.28
CA PHE A 63 21.15 -1.86 4.63
C PHE A 63 19.62 -1.76 4.79
N ALA A 64 18.85 -2.34 3.87
CA ALA A 64 17.40 -2.34 3.96
C ALA A 64 16.89 -3.16 5.16
N VAL A 65 17.47 -4.32 5.42
CA VAL A 65 17.15 -5.15 6.60
C VAL A 65 17.38 -4.39 7.91
N ALA A 66 18.48 -3.65 8.00
CA ALA A 66 18.74 -2.79 9.17
C ALA A 66 17.66 -1.71 9.35
N ASN A 67 17.22 -1.09 8.24
CA ASN A 67 16.14 -0.10 8.26
C ASN A 67 14.80 -0.74 8.66
N TRP A 68 14.50 -1.94 8.15
CA TRP A 68 13.33 -2.73 8.53
C TRP A 68 13.30 -3.04 10.02
N LYS A 69 14.42 -3.51 10.58
CA LYS A 69 14.53 -3.78 12.03
C LYS A 69 14.21 -2.54 12.86
N ARG A 70 14.69 -1.36 12.42
CA ARG A 70 14.36 -0.09 13.07
C ARG A 70 12.89 0.28 12.94
N MET A 71 12.28 0.09 11.76
CA MET A 71 10.86 0.37 11.57
C MET A 71 9.94 -0.54 12.37
N ILE A 72 10.27 -1.82 12.46
CA ILE A 72 9.54 -2.78 13.30
C ILE A 72 9.57 -2.30 14.77
N GLN A 73 10.73 -1.83 15.26
CA GLN A 73 10.83 -1.26 16.60
C GLN A 73 9.96 0.00 16.75
N ILE A 74 10.02 0.94 15.78
CA ILE A 74 9.20 2.17 15.82
C ILE A 74 7.72 1.82 15.83
N ALA A 75 7.28 0.86 15.00
CA ALA A 75 5.91 0.40 14.97
C ALA A 75 5.48 -0.16 16.33
N GLY A 76 6.31 -1.01 16.94
CA GLY A 76 6.09 -1.53 18.28
C GLY A 76 5.98 -0.44 19.36
N ASP A 77 6.92 0.51 19.38
CA ASP A 77 6.93 1.64 20.31
C ASP A 77 5.67 2.51 20.17
N MET A 78 5.18 2.68 18.94
CA MET A 78 3.97 3.45 18.63
C MET A 78 2.67 2.66 18.83
N GLY A 79 2.74 1.36 19.04
CA GLY A 79 1.57 0.47 19.11
C GLY A 79 0.91 0.20 17.75
N VAL A 80 1.59 0.52 16.65
CA VAL A 80 1.12 0.27 15.28
C VAL A 80 1.46 -1.17 14.91
N LYS A 81 0.46 -1.91 14.46
CA LYS A 81 0.59 -3.36 14.22
C LYS A 81 0.57 -3.75 12.75
N VAL A 82 0.41 -2.79 11.86
CA VAL A 82 0.40 -3.04 10.42
C VAL A 82 1.46 -2.17 9.73
N ILE A 83 2.23 -2.82 8.88
CA ILE A 83 3.19 -2.14 7.99
C ILE A 83 2.85 -2.55 6.55
N ASN A 84 2.47 -1.58 5.74
CA ASN A 84 2.28 -1.71 4.30
C ASN A 84 3.62 -1.48 3.59
N THR A 85 3.90 -2.26 2.57
CA THR A 85 5.17 -2.17 1.82
C THR A 85 5.05 -2.74 0.42
N GLU A 86 6.13 -2.59 -0.34
CA GLU A 86 6.36 -3.10 -1.68
C GLU A 86 7.44 -4.17 -1.68
N LEU A 87 7.50 -4.99 -2.74
CA LEU A 87 8.59 -5.95 -2.91
C LEU A 87 9.93 -5.25 -3.18
N SER A 88 9.88 -4.10 -3.80
CA SER A 88 11.00 -3.12 -3.91
C SER A 88 12.34 -3.72 -4.34
N GLY A 89 12.54 -3.89 -5.63
CA GLY A 89 13.77 -4.42 -6.24
C GLY A 89 14.05 -3.83 -7.61
N ASP A 90 14.93 -4.48 -8.37
CA ASP A 90 15.27 -4.09 -9.74
C ASP A 90 14.54 -5.01 -10.74
N PRO A 91 13.59 -4.49 -11.54
CA PRO A 91 12.86 -5.30 -12.51
C PRO A 91 13.74 -5.97 -13.57
N ASN A 92 14.95 -5.45 -13.80
CA ASN A 92 15.90 -6.07 -14.72
C ASN A 92 16.71 -7.23 -14.10
N GLN A 93 16.54 -7.47 -12.79
CA GLN A 93 17.26 -8.49 -12.02
C GLN A 93 16.31 -9.31 -11.15
N GLN A 94 15.15 -9.66 -11.69
CA GLN A 94 14.05 -10.31 -10.97
C GLN A 94 14.49 -11.54 -10.17
N GLU A 95 15.24 -12.45 -10.80
CA GLU A 95 15.67 -13.71 -10.15
C GLU A 95 16.59 -13.43 -8.95
N ILE A 96 17.52 -12.48 -9.09
CA ILE A 96 18.42 -12.08 -8.00
C ILE A 96 17.62 -11.42 -6.88
N CYS A 97 16.76 -10.48 -7.23
CA CYS A 97 15.93 -9.77 -6.24
C CYS A 97 14.98 -10.70 -5.51
N ASN A 98 14.40 -11.68 -6.19
CA ASN A 98 13.59 -12.72 -5.59
C ASN A 98 14.37 -13.49 -4.51
N GLY A 99 15.54 -14.02 -4.85
CA GLY A 99 16.40 -14.70 -3.88
C GLY A 99 16.83 -13.83 -2.70
N MET A 100 17.14 -12.55 -2.95
CA MET A 100 17.48 -11.60 -1.90
C MET A 100 16.29 -11.29 -0.98
N TRP A 101 15.08 -11.20 -1.52
CA TRP A 101 13.87 -11.00 -0.73
C TRP A 101 13.61 -12.16 0.23
N PHE A 102 13.69 -13.42 -0.26
CA PHE A 102 13.56 -14.59 0.61
C PHE A 102 14.57 -14.57 1.76
N ARG A 103 15.83 -14.26 1.49
CA ARG A 103 16.86 -14.11 2.53
C ARG A 103 16.54 -13.00 3.52
N SER A 104 15.99 -11.87 3.06
CA SER A 104 15.56 -10.79 3.94
C SER A 104 14.41 -11.23 4.84
N MET A 105 13.46 -11.98 4.30
CA MET A 105 12.33 -12.52 5.06
C MET A 105 12.77 -13.57 6.10
N GLU A 106 13.74 -14.42 5.79
CA GLU A 106 14.33 -15.35 6.77
C GLU A 106 14.88 -14.62 8.01
N GLU A 107 15.43 -13.41 7.81
CA GLU A 107 15.94 -12.60 8.92
C GLU A 107 14.85 -11.80 9.64
N LEU A 108 13.83 -11.31 8.92
CA LEU A 108 12.86 -10.35 9.44
C LEU A 108 11.60 -11.03 9.98
N LEU A 109 11.16 -12.13 9.39
CA LEU A 109 9.90 -12.77 9.76
C LEU A 109 9.84 -13.20 11.24
N PRO A 110 10.90 -13.80 11.84
CA PRO A 110 10.89 -14.10 13.27
C PRO A 110 10.75 -12.85 14.16
N LEU A 111 11.25 -11.71 13.70
CA LEU A 111 11.12 -10.45 14.42
C LEU A 111 9.70 -9.88 14.28
N ILE A 112 9.15 -9.91 13.07
CA ILE A 112 7.78 -9.49 12.75
C ILE A 112 6.78 -10.29 13.61
N GLU A 113 6.93 -11.61 13.67
CA GLU A 113 6.08 -12.50 14.47
C GLU A 113 6.20 -12.22 15.97
N ARG A 114 7.42 -12.05 16.47
CA ARG A 114 7.67 -11.73 17.89
C ARG A 114 7.02 -10.43 18.33
N GLU A 115 7.08 -9.39 17.49
CA GLU A 115 6.49 -8.08 17.78
C GLU A 115 4.97 -8.04 17.51
N GLY A 116 4.42 -9.12 16.98
CA GLY A 116 3.01 -9.21 16.63
C GLY A 116 2.60 -8.19 15.58
N ILE A 117 3.47 -7.93 14.61
CA ILE A 117 3.23 -7.02 13.49
C ILE A 117 2.75 -7.84 12.30
N ARG A 118 1.85 -7.28 11.50
CA ARG A 118 1.48 -7.79 10.18
C ARG A 118 2.13 -6.93 9.11
N VAL A 119 2.93 -7.54 8.25
CA VAL A 119 3.49 -6.89 7.07
C VAL A 119 2.61 -7.22 5.88
N GLU A 120 2.09 -6.20 5.23
CA GLU A 120 1.19 -6.27 4.10
C GLU A 120 1.91 -5.80 2.84
N ILE A 121 1.96 -6.63 1.83
CA ILE A 121 2.81 -6.46 0.66
C ILE A 121 1.94 -6.19 -0.57
N GLN A 122 2.23 -5.13 -1.30
CA GLN A 122 1.59 -4.78 -2.57
C GLN A 122 2.51 -5.05 -3.76
N SER A 123 1.91 -5.34 -4.90
CA SER A 123 2.59 -5.18 -6.18
C SER A 123 2.81 -3.70 -6.46
N HIS A 124 3.96 -3.36 -7.03
CA HIS A 124 4.26 -1.97 -7.34
C HIS A 124 5.00 -1.85 -8.67
N PRO A 125 4.66 -0.83 -9.48
CA PRO A 125 5.38 -0.52 -10.71
C PRO A 125 6.88 -0.33 -10.51
N TYR A 126 7.66 -0.82 -11.47
CA TYR A 126 9.13 -0.75 -11.47
C TYR A 126 9.81 -1.55 -10.33
N ASP A 127 9.09 -2.43 -9.67
CA ASP A 127 9.64 -3.42 -8.76
C ASP A 127 10.02 -4.71 -9.51
N PHE A 128 10.73 -5.60 -8.86
CA PHE A 128 11.09 -6.88 -9.44
C PHE A 128 9.88 -7.83 -9.59
N CYS A 129 8.77 -7.52 -8.94
CA CYS A 129 7.49 -8.22 -9.05
C CYS A 129 6.36 -7.16 -9.15
N GLU A 130 5.82 -6.99 -10.35
CA GLU A 130 4.81 -5.96 -10.64
C GLU A 130 3.40 -6.54 -10.70
N LEU A 131 3.27 -7.85 -10.92
CA LEU A 131 1.97 -8.48 -11.16
C LEU A 131 1.27 -8.89 -9.86
N ASN A 132 -0.04 -8.67 -9.83
CA ASN A 132 -0.91 -9.00 -8.70
C ASN A 132 -0.74 -10.46 -8.24
N ASN A 133 -0.89 -11.42 -9.16
CA ASN A 133 -0.90 -12.84 -8.82
C ASN A 133 0.46 -13.32 -8.33
N GLU A 134 1.54 -12.87 -8.95
CA GLU A 134 2.90 -13.22 -8.54
C GLU A 134 3.21 -12.72 -7.13
N THR A 135 2.82 -11.47 -6.82
CA THR A 135 2.97 -10.92 -5.47
C THR A 135 2.15 -11.70 -4.45
N CYS A 136 0.91 -12.08 -4.78
CA CYS A 136 0.10 -12.95 -3.93
C CYS A 136 0.79 -14.30 -3.66
N ASP A 137 1.38 -14.92 -4.67
CA ASP A 137 2.05 -16.21 -4.53
C ASP A 137 3.31 -16.10 -3.65
N MET A 138 4.05 -15.00 -3.76
CA MET A 138 5.18 -14.72 -2.87
C MET A 138 4.74 -14.59 -1.42
N VAL A 139 3.66 -13.85 -1.15
CA VAL A 139 3.10 -13.74 0.21
C VAL A 139 2.66 -15.10 0.74
N LYS A 140 1.93 -15.88 -0.06
CA LYS A 140 1.44 -17.22 0.29
C LYS A 140 2.56 -18.21 0.59
N SER A 141 3.73 -18.03 -0.02
CA SER A 141 4.86 -18.98 0.09
C SER A 141 5.36 -19.16 1.53
N PHE A 142 5.27 -18.14 2.38
CA PHE A 142 5.70 -18.19 3.78
C PHE A 142 4.66 -18.79 4.72
N ARG A 143 3.39 -18.85 4.36
CA ARG A 143 2.28 -19.37 5.18
C ARG A 143 2.21 -18.74 6.58
N SER A 144 2.69 -17.52 6.75
CA SER A 144 2.69 -16.82 8.02
C SER A 144 1.43 -15.97 8.20
N PRO A 145 0.76 -16.01 9.35
CA PRO A 145 -0.37 -15.13 9.64
C PRO A 145 0.04 -13.65 9.75
N ASN A 146 1.34 -13.39 9.85
CA ASN A 146 1.92 -12.06 9.95
C ASN A 146 2.25 -11.44 8.58
N LEU A 147 1.92 -12.12 7.49
CA LEU A 147 2.00 -11.58 6.13
C LEU A 147 0.62 -11.49 5.52
N GLY A 148 0.37 -10.42 4.79
CA GLY A 148 -0.87 -10.19 4.05
C GLY A 148 -0.59 -9.56 2.69
N TYR A 149 -1.60 -9.53 1.84
CA TYR A 149 -1.55 -8.91 0.53
C TYR A 149 -2.35 -7.61 0.52
N VAL A 150 -1.77 -6.57 -0.11
CA VAL A 150 -2.44 -5.30 -0.39
C VAL A 150 -2.82 -5.24 -1.85
N TYR A 151 -4.10 -5.13 -2.15
CA TYR A 151 -4.54 -4.75 -3.48
C TYR A 151 -4.51 -3.23 -3.61
N SER A 152 -3.56 -2.72 -4.38
CA SER A 152 -3.49 -1.30 -4.73
C SER A 152 -4.15 -1.11 -6.09
N SER A 153 -5.34 -0.52 -6.13
CA SER A 153 -6.10 -0.38 -7.37
C SER A 153 -5.32 0.32 -8.50
N PRO A 154 -4.57 1.42 -8.25
CA PRO A 154 -3.82 2.07 -9.31
C PRO A 154 -2.66 1.22 -9.84
N HIS A 155 -2.08 0.35 -9.01
CA HIS A 155 -0.97 -0.50 -9.43
C HIS A 155 -1.45 -1.74 -10.18
N GLY A 156 -2.30 -2.54 -9.55
CA GLY A 156 -2.83 -3.76 -10.15
C GLY A 156 -3.56 -3.51 -11.46
N PHE A 157 -4.41 -2.47 -11.52
CA PHE A 157 -5.13 -2.14 -12.73
C PHE A 157 -4.22 -1.64 -13.87
N PHE A 158 -3.18 -0.87 -13.55
CA PHE A 158 -2.26 -0.34 -14.55
C PHE A 158 -1.41 -1.43 -15.20
N TYR A 159 -0.98 -2.44 -14.42
CA TYR A 159 -0.02 -3.47 -14.85
C TYR A 159 -0.66 -4.82 -15.20
N ASP A 160 -1.95 -4.88 -15.44
CA ASP A 160 -2.65 -6.12 -15.80
C ASP A 160 -2.65 -6.42 -17.31
N GLU A 161 -1.77 -5.82 -18.07
CA GLU A 161 -1.65 -5.96 -19.53
C GLU A 161 -2.92 -5.50 -20.30
N GLY A 162 -3.65 -4.56 -19.74
CA GLY A 162 -4.83 -3.99 -20.37
C GLY A 162 -6.13 -4.80 -20.18
N LYS A 163 -6.11 -5.81 -19.32
CA LYS A 163 -7.30 -6.65 -19.07
C LYS A 163 -8.34 -5.95 -18.19
N GLY A 164 -7.89 -5.13 -17.22
CA GLY A 164 -8.76 -4.42 -16.28
C GLY A 164 -9.58 -5.34 -15.37
N ASP A 165 -9.20 -6.62 -15.22
CA ASP A 165 -9.99 -7.61 -14.49
C ASP A 165 -9.74 -7.55 -12.98
N VAL A 166 -10.23 -6.48 -12.36
CA VAL A 166 -10.13 -6.26 -10.90
C VAL A 166 -10.75 -7.38 -10.09
N ARG A 167 -11.82 -8.01 -10.58
CA ARG A 167 -12.53 -9.10 -9.89
C ARG A 167 -11.66 -10.34 -9.76
N SER A 168 -11.02 -10.72 -10.86
CA SER A 168 -10.09 -11.85 -10.88
C SER A 168 -8.91 -11.63 -9.96
N MET A 169 -8.33 -10.44 -9.97
CA MET A 169 -7.20 -10.09 -9.12
C MET A 169 -7.54 -10.19 -7.63
N LEU A 170 -8.66 -9.62 -7.20
CA LEU A 170 -9.13 -9.69 -5.81
C LEU A 170 -9.43 -11.12 -5.38
N LYS A 171 -10.14 -11.90 -6.22
CA LYS A 171 -10.47 -13.31 -5.93
C LYS A 171 -9.23 -14.19 -5.87
N TYR A 172 -8.21 -13.91 -6.68
CA TYR A 172 -6.92 -14.63 -6.62
C TYR A 172 -6.20 -14.40 -5.29
N ALA A 173 -6.21 -13.19 -4.78
CA ALA A 173 -5.63 -12.88 -3.49
C ALA A 173 -6.33 -13.68 -2.36
N GLY A 174 -7.65 -13.79 -2.42
CA GLY A 174 -8.42 -14.64 -1.50
C GLY A 174 -8.22 -14.24 -0.04
N ASP A 175 -7.80 -15.20 0.78
CA ASP A 175 -7.61 -15.00 2.22
C ASP A 175 -6.37 -14.17 2.59
N GLU A 176 -5.46 -13.95 1.63
CA GLU A 176 -4.31 -13.07 1.87
C GLU A 176 -4.68 -11.59 1.71
N LEU A 177 -5.82 -11.26 1.08
CA LEU A 177 -6.28 -9.89 0.93
C LEU A 177 -6.69 -9.31 2.28
N THR A 178 -5.87 -8.44 2.82
CA THR A 178 -6.08 -7.80 4.12
C THR A 178 -6.15 -6.27 4.03
N HIS A 179 -5.75 -5.70 2.89
CA HIS A 179 -5.71 -4.26 2.69
C HIS A 179 -6.06 -3.91 1.25
N VAL A 180 -6.81 -2.83 1.06
CA VAL A 180 -7.11 -2.27 -0.27
C VAL A 180 -6.79 -0.79 -0.28
N LEU A 181 -5.97 -0.36 -1.24
CA LEU A 181 -5.67 1.04 -1.51
C LEU A 181 -6.57 1.53 -2.67
N PHE A 182 -7.36 2.55 -2.40
CA PHE A 182 -8.28 3.14 -3.37
C PHE A 182 -7.69 4.41 -3.96
N ALA A 183 -7.34 4.35 -5.21
CA ALA A 183 -7.07 5.48 -6.08
C ALA A 183 -7.37 5.09 -7.53
N ASP A 184 -7.63 6.04 -8.38
CA ASP A 184 -7.92 5.79 -9.78
C ASP A 184 -6.66 5.95 -10.64
N THR A 185 -6.67 5.30 -11.79
CA THR A 185 -5.62 5.42 -12.80
C THR A 185 -6.19 5.09 -14.17
N PHE A 186 -5.47 5.48 -15.23
CA PHE A 186 -5.72 4.95 -16.55
C PHE A 186 -5.01 3.61 -16.74
N ASN A 187 -5.55 2.75 -17.60
CA ASN A 187 -4.84 1.55 -18.01
C ASN A 187 -3.63 1.91 -18.87
N GLN A 188 -2.52 1.20 -18.75
CA GLN A 188 -1.28 1.47 -19.50
C GLN A 188 -1.44 1.40 -21.01
N THR A 189 -2.48 0.72 -21.50
CA THR A 189 -2.77 0.59 -22.94
C THR A 189 -3.65 1.72 -23.48
N MET A 190 -4.14 2.60 -22.61
CA MET A 190 -5.03 3.68 -23.02
C MET A 190 -4.25 4.93 -23.40
N ASP A 191 -4.78 5.62 -24.40
CA ASP A 191 -4.34 6.99 -24.73
C ASP A 191 -4.65 7.91 -23.53
N CYS A 192 -3.65 8.48 -22.92
CA CYS A 192 -3.85 9.44 -21.86
C CYS A 192 -4.50 10.73 -22.39
N ARG A 193 -5.72 10.97 -21.93
CA ARG A 193 -6.42 12.24 -22.20
C ARG A 193 -6.18 13.28 -21.10
N TYR A 194 -5.58 12.85 -20.01
CA TYR A 194 -5.31 13.71 -18.87
C TYR A 194 -4.02 14.50 -19.09
N ILE A 195 -4.14 15.81 -19.19
CA ILE A 195 -2.98 16.69 -19.33
C ILE A 195 -2.48 17.02 -17.94
N LEU A 196 -1.49 16.26 -17.47
CA LEU A 196 -0.80 16.53 -16.19
C LEU A 196 0.02 17.83 -16.26
N ASN A 197 0.40 18.26 -17.47
CA ASN A 197 1.14 19.48 -17.71
C ASN A 197 0.31 20.49 -18.51
N PRO A 198 0.59 21.79 -18.36
CA PRO A 198 -0.07 22.81 -19.17
C PRO A 198 0.07 22.50 -20.68
N PRO A 199 -0.96 22.78 -21.49
CA PRO A 199 -0.96 22.48 -22.93
C PRO A 199 0.20 23.04 -23.72
N TRP A 200 0.80 24.13 -23.24
CA TRP A 200 1.95 24.79 -23.90
C TRP A 200 3.28 24.03 -23.62
N LEU A 201 3.33 23.16 -22.62
CA LEU A 201 4.53 22.37 -22.30
C LEU A 201 4.58 21.06 -23.12
N ASN A 202 3.43 20.41 -23.32
CA ASN A 202 3.34 19.08 -23.96
C ASN A 202 2.62 19.08 -25.30
N GLY A 203 2.16 20.23 -25.77
CA GLY A 203 1.32 20.28 -26.95
C GLY A 203 -0.10 19.73 -26.69
N ARG A 204 -0.91 19.72 -27.76
CA ARG A 204 -2.24 19.14 -27.78
C ARG A 204 -2.15 17.76 -28.43
N GLY A 205 -1.74 16.76 -27.73
CA GLY A 205 -1.61 15.41 -28.26
C GLY A 205 -2.09 14.35 -27.28
N LYS A 206 -2.42 13.20 -27.80
CA LYS A 206 -2.52 11.99 -26.99
C LYS A 206 -1.11 11.64 -26.53
N ALA A 207 -0.95 11.37 -25.26
CA ALA A 207 0.30 10.82 -24.70
C ALA A 207 0.02 9.41 -24.22
N ASP A 208 0.93 8.49 -24.51
CA ASP A 208 0.87 7.16 -23.92
C ASP A 208 1.06 7.28 -22.40
N VAL A 209 0.23 6.58 -21.65
CA VAL A 209 0.39 6.50 -20.21
C VAL A 209 1.53 5.53 -19.91
N THR A 210 2.63 6.04 -19.37
CA THR A 210 3.82 5.24 -19.06
C THR A 210 3.99 5.00 -17.56
N VAL A 211 3.17 5.65 -16.74
CA VAL A 211 3.22 5.55 -15.28
C VAL A 211 1.80 5.62 -14.70
N HIS A 212 1.54 4.81 -13.68
CA HIS A 212 0.27 4.85 -12.95
C HIS A 212 0.07 6.22 -12.27
N GLN A 213 -1.18 6.58 -12.08
CA GLN A 213 -1.58 7.76 -11.33
C GLN A 213 -2.29 7.32 -10.04
N HIS A 214 -2.43 8.25 -9.11
CA HIS A 214 -3.25 8.12 -7.92
C HIS A 214 -4.36 9.18 -7.93
N LEU A 215 -5.26 9.07 -8.89
CA LEU A 215 -6.36 10.01 -9.12
C LEU A 215 -7.50 9.77 -8.10
N ALA A 216 -8.42 10.72 -8.02
CA ALA A 216 -9.66 10.50 -7.30
C ALA A 216 -10.53 9.44 -8.01
N MET A 217 -11.28 8.68 -7.26
CA MET A 217 -12.16 7.63 -7.80
C MET A 217 -13.17 8.24 -8.78
N GLY A 218 -13.14 7.76 -10.04
CA GLY A 218 -13.97 8.24 -11.16
C GLY A 218 -13.26 9.23 -12.07
N GLU A 219 -11.99 9.56 -11.83
CA GLU A 219 -11.17 10.37 -12.74
C GLU A 219 -10.34 9.52 -13.73
N GLY A 220 -10.28 8.21 -13.55
CA GLY A 220 -9.60 7.24 -14.42
C GLY A 220 -10.54 6.17 -14.96
N ASP A 221 -10.03 4.97 -15.15
CA ASP A 221 -10.71 3.84 -15.78
C ASP A 221 -10.91 2.62 -14.86
N VAL A 222 -10.53 2.72 -13.59
CA VAL A 222 -10.66 1.60 -12.64
C VAL A 222 -12.12 1.25 -12.40
N ASP A 223 -12.48 -0.03 -12.56
CA ASP A 223 -13.81 -0.56 -12.25
C ASP A 223 -14.04 -0.64 -10.73
N PHE A 224 -14.30 0.51 -10.10
CA PHE A 224 -14.59 0.55 -8.66
C PHE A 224 -15.87 -0.19 -8.28
N ASP A 225 -16.87 -0.22 -9.13
CA ASP A 225 -18.11 -0.95 -8.86
C ASP A 225 -17.79 -2.45 -8.79
N GLY A 226 -16.96 -2.95 -9.72
CA GLY A 226 -16.45 -4.31 -9.69
C GLY A 226 -15.60 -4.62 -8.46
N ILE A 227 -14.77 -3.67 -8.02
CA ILE A 227 -14.00 -3.81 -6.77
C ILE A 227 -14.96 -3.94 -5.58
N PHE A 228 -15.89 -3.01 -5.40
CA PHE A 228 -16.82 -3.03 -4.26
C PHE A 228 -17.72 -4.26 -4.25
N GLU A 229 -18.26 -4.68 -5.41
CA GLU A 229 -19.05 -5.91 -5.50
C GLU A 229 -18.21 -7.12 -5.06
N THR A 230 -17.00 -7.26 -5.56
CA THR A 230 -16.13 -8.38 -5.22
C THR A 230 -15.74 -8.36 -3.74
N LEU A 231 -15.43 -7.20 -3.17
CA LEU A 231 -15.12 -7.08 -1.74
C LEU A 231 -16.32 -7.47 -0.85
N ARG A 232 -17.56 -7.15 -1.27
CA ARG A 232 -18.77 -7.61 -0.58
C ARG A 232 -18.96 -9.11 -0.72
N GLU A 233 -18.78 -9.68 -1.92
CA GLU A 233 -18.83 -11.15 -2.13
C GLU A 233 -17.80 -11.89 -1.28
N MET A 234 -16.64 -11.30 -1.06
CA MET A 234 -15.56 -11.85 -0.24
C MET A 234 -15.75 -11.59 1.27
N ASP A 235 -16.80 -10.88 1.65
CA ASP A 235 -17.07 -10.47 3.03
C ASP A 235 -15.91 -9.68 3.66
N PHE A 236 -15.24 -8.86 2.85
CA PHE A 236 -14.00 -8.17 3.22
C PHE A 236 -14.15 -7.28 4.46
N ALA A 237 -15.28 -6.59 4.61
CA ALA A 237 -15.51 -5.65 5.71
C ALA A 237 -15.79 -6.35 7.06
N SER A 238 -16.30 -7.58 7.05
CA SER A 238 -16.61 -8.35 8.24
C SER A 238 -15.69 -9.55 8.44
N LYS A 239 -14.84 -9.86 7.46
CA LYS A 239 -13.90 -10.97 7.51
C LYS A 239 -12.89 -10.73 8.62
N GLN A 240 -12.95 -11.55 9.66
CA GLN A 240 -11.88 -11.61 10.64
C GLN A 240 -10.63 -12.16 9.96
N LEU A 241 -9.49 -11.55 10.27
CA LEU A 241 -8.21 -12.08 9.87
C LEU A 241 -8.03 -13.52 10.34
N LYS A 242 -7.05 -14.22 9.76
CA LYS A 242 -6.67 -15.57 10.20
C LYS A 242 -6.65 -15.63 11.74
N PRO A 243 -7.13 -16.71 12.36
CA PRO A 243 -7.27 -16.79 13.82
C PRO A 243 -6.01 -16.43 14.60
N ASP A 244 -4.85 -16.70 14.02
CA ASP A 244 -3.52 -16.45 14.62
C ASP A 244 -2.93 -15.09 14.22
N ALA A 245 -3.62 -14.29 13.40
CA ALA A 245 -3.12 -12.99 13.01
C ALA A 245 -3.08 -12.00 14.17
N PRO A 246 -2.10 -11.09 14.20
CA PRO A 246 -2.03 -10.05 15.22
C PRO A 246 -3.30 -9.20 15.20
N LYS A 247 -3.89 -9.00 16.37
CA LYS A 247 -5.17 -8.29 16.49
C LYS A 247 -5.08 -6.77 16.39
N ALA A 248 -3.93 -6.18 16.42
CA ALA A 248 -3.85 -4.73 16.38
C ALA A 248 -4.02 -4.23 14.95
N GLY A 249 -5.03 -3.44 14.73
CA GLY A 249 -5.57 -3.18 13.43
C GLY A 249 -6.22 -4.44 12.84
N GLY A 250 -6.70 -5.32 13.70
CA GLY A 250 -7.12 -6.70 13.41
C GLY A 250 -8.16 -6.88 12.33
N ASP A 251 -8.78 -5.81 11.91
CA ASP A 251 -9.67 -5.77 10.75
C ASP A 251 -8.89 -5.53 9.46
N ASN A 252 -9.52 -5.81 8.35
CA ASN A 252 -9.03 -5.43 7.04
C ASN A 252 -9.01 -3.91 6.89
N ILE A 253 -8.07 -3.39 6.13
CA ILE A 253 -7.90 -1.95 5.93
C ILE A 253 -8.40 -1.54 4.54
N ALA A 254 -9.24 -0.51 4.49
CA ALA A 254 -9.62 0.21 3.29
C ALA A 254 -9.02 1.62 3.38
N CYS A 255 -8.04 1.94 2.55
CA CYS A 255 -7.30 3.18 2.60
C CYS A 255 -7.45 3.98 1.31
N VAL A 256 -7.71 5.27 1.42
CA VAL A 256 -7.70 6.20 0.29
C VAL A 256 -6.25 6.62 0.02
N SER A 257 -5.76 6.32 -1.18
CA SER A 257 -4.36 6.55 -1.58
C SER A 257 -4.26 7.51 -2.78
N MET A 258 -4.97 8.63 -2.70
CA MET A 258 -5.00 9.64 -3.77
C MET A 258 -3.89 10.68 -3.61
N PHE A 259 -3.29 11.08 -4.73
CA PHE A 259 -2.34 12.19 -4.82
C PHE A 259 -3.01 13.35 -5.59
N GLY A 260 -3.91 14.04 -4.92
CA GLY A 260 -4.66 15.14 -5.52
C GLY A 260 -3.98 16.51 -5.38
N PHE A 261 -4.43 17.45 -6.16
CA PHE A 261 -4.07 18.85 -5.96
C PHE A 261 -4.71 19.37 -4.66
N PRO A 262 -3.97 20.11 -3.82
CA PRO A 262 -4.46 20.55 -2.51
C PRO A 262 -5.84 21.20 -2.55
N GLU A 263 -6.12 22.01 -3.57
CA GLU A 263 -7.39 22.70 -3.75
C GLU A 263 -8.60 21.80 -4.05
N LYS A 264 -8.34 20.55 -4.47
CA LYS A 264 -9.39 19.55 -4.72
C LYS A 264 -9.58 18.59 -3.54
N MET A 265 -8.55 18.40 -2.72
CA MET A 265 -8.54 17.38 -1.67
C MET A 265 -9.60 17.62 -0.59
N ASP A 266 -9.93 18.88 -0.27
CA ASP A 266 -10.99 19.20 0.69
C ASP A 266 -12.37 18.65 0.30
N LYS A 267 -12.58 18.41 -0.99
CA LYS A 267 -13.79 17.78 -1.52
C LYS A 267 -13.59 16.29 -1.77
N GLN A 268 -12.55 15.93 -2.51
CA GLN A 268 -12.35 14.57 -3.01
C GLN A 268 -12.06 13.56 -1.90
N ALA A 269 -11.34 13.95 -0.85
CA ALA A 269 -11.02 13.02 0.23
C ALA A 269 -12.26 12.64 1.08
N PRO A 270 -13.12 13.57 1.54
CA PRO A 270 -14.38 13.20 2.18
C PRO A 270 -15.29 12.35 1.29
N GLU A 271 -15.46 12.71 0.01
CA GLU A 271 -16.29 11.96 -0.94
C GLU A 271 -15.80 10.51 -1.12
N ALA A 272 -14.49 10.31 -1.19
CA ALA A 272 -13.90 8.98 -1.27
C ALA A 272 -14.19 8.15 -0.02
N ARG A 273 -14.02 8.72 1.18
CA ARG A 273 -14.35 8.07 2.44
C ARG A 273 -15.84 7.67 2.48
N GLU A 274 -16.73 8.61 2.16
CA GLU A 274 -18.18 8.36 2.18
C GLU A 274 -18.59 7.27 1.20
N ARG A 275 -17.97 7.24 0.02
CA ARG A 275 -18.22 6.15 -0.95
C ARG A 275 -17.79 4.80 -0.39
N ILE A 276 -16.59 4.70 0.17
CA ILE A 276 -16.08 3.45 0.74
C ILE A 276 -16.96 2.99 1.91
N GLU A 277 -17.32 3.88 2.83
CA GLU A 277 -18.18 3.55 3.96
C GLU A 277 -19.57 3.09 3.50
N ARG A 278 -20.17 3.76 2.53
CA ARG A 278 -21.46 3.37 1.96
C ARG A 278 -21.38 1.99 1.29
N GLU A 279 -20.39 1.77 0.45
CA GLU A 279 -20.28 0.54 -0.35
C GLU A 279 -19.90 -0.69 0.49
N LEU A 280 -19.05 -0.51 1.51
CA LEU A 280 -18.56 -1.63 2.32
C LEU A 280 -19.30 -1.81 3.63
N LEU A 281 -19.81 -0.75 4.24
CA LEU A 281 -20.43 -0.79 5.57
C LEU A 281 -21.93 -0.48 5.55
N GLY A 282 -22.51 -0.07 4.42
CA GLY A 282 -23.90 0.29 4.28
C GLY A 282 -24.31 1.55 5.08
N LYS A 283 -23.37 2.48 5.25
CA LYS A 283 -23.57 3.70 6.07
C LYS A 283 -23.88 4.91 5.21
#